data_2f2a835dedf17378e3fbd1d94ce1b58b
#
_entry.id   2f2a835dedf17378e3fbd1d94ce1b58b
#
_cell.length_a   1.000
_cell.length_b   1.000
_cell.length_c   1.000
_cell.angle_alpha   90.00
_cell.angle_beta   90.00
_cell.angle_gamma   90.00
#
_symmetry.space_group_name_H-M   'P 1'
#
loop_
_entity.id
_entity.type
_entity.pdbx_description
1 polymer ?
#
loop_
_entity_poly.entity_id
_entity_poly.type
_entity_poly.pdbx_seq_one_letter_code
_entity_poly.pdbx_strand_id
1 'polypeptide(L)'
;RKIVSIKLFHKYLSLEYKIKDISSKIINPKLRRKLPNILTIEEVDNLLDIKLNTSFDYRNKAMLELMYSSGLRVSELVDLKLNNIDLDNGYVRCLGKGKKERIIPIGEIAIEYLKIYINEYRNSMKKGYYTENVFLNNHGKNITRQGFFLIIKNIAKEKNINKNITPHMLRHSFATHLLNNGANLRTIQEMLGHSSITTTQIYTNVSNDIIKENYEIYKRRD
;
A
#
# COMPACT_ATOMS: atom_id res chain seq x y z
N ARG A 1 8.48 -22.15 2.85
CA ARG A 1 8.51 -21.73 4.27
C ARG A 1 8.80 -22.93 5.20
N LYS A 2 8.03 -24.01 5.16
CA LYS A 2 8.22 -25.19 6.06
C LYS A 2 9.66 -25.72 6.04
N ILE A 3 10.25 -25.90 4.86
CA ILE A 3 11.65 -26.37 4.73
C ILE A 3 12.63 -25.40 5.39
N VAL A 4 12.45 -24.10 5.21
CA VAL A 4 13.30 -23.08 5.83
C VAL A 4 13.19 -23.14 7.35
N SER A 5 11.98 -23.28 7.90
CA SER A 5 11.78 -23.42 9.36
C SER A 5 12.45 -24.68 9.90
N ILE A 6 12.31 -25.82 9.19
CA ILE A 6 12.98 -27.08 9.58
C ILE A 6 14.51 -26.90 9.58
N LYS A 7 15.09 -26.30 8.52
CA LYS A 7 16.52 -26.05 8.47
C LYS A 7 17.02 -25.12 9.57
N LEU A 8 16.28 -24.06 9.87
CA LEU A 8 16.62 -23.14 10.96
C LEU A 8 16.56 -23.84 12.31
N PHE A 9 15.56 -24.68 12.54
CA PHE A 9 15.44 -25.47 13.77
C PHE A 9 16.61 -26.45 13.93
N HIS A 10 16.93 -27.23 12.90
CA HIS A 10 18.08 -28.16 12.96
C HIS A 10 19.42 -27.45 13.10
N LYS A 11 19.56 -26.26 12.46
CA LYS A 11 20.74 -25.41 12.66
C LYS A 11 20.86 -24.95 14.11
N TYR A 12 19.75 -24.54 14.74
CA TYR A 12 19.71 -24.20 16.15
C TYR A 12 20.12 -25.38 17.03
N LEU A 13 19.56 -26.56 16.81
CA LEU A 13 19.93 -27.78 17.56
C LEU A 13 21.42 -28.12 17.40
N SER A 14 21.98 -27.91 16.21
CA SER A 14 23.40 -28.17 15.96
C SER A 14 24.30 -27.22 16.72
N LEU A 15 23.92 -25.95 16.83
CA LEU A 15 24.71 -24.92 17.52
C LEU A 15 24.63 -25.04 19.05
N GLU A 16 23.43 -25.23 19.60
CA GLU A 16 23.20 -25.24 21.03
C GLU A 16 23.49 -26.62 21.67
N TYR A 17 23.10 -27.69 21.01
CA TYR A 17 23.14 -29.04 21.57
C TYR A 17 24.15 -29.95 20.88
N LYS A 18 24.96 -29.43 19.96
CA LYS A 18 25.97 -30.19 19.18
C LYS A 18 25.40 -31.43 18.45
N ILE A 19 24.08 -31.41 18.16
CA ILE A 19 23.41 -32.47 17.41
C ILE A 19 23.72 -32.28 15.92
N LYS A 20 24.03 -33.36 15.22
CA LYS A 20 24.32 -33.31 13.78
C LYS A 20 23.14 -32.74 12.98
N ASP A 21 23.37 -31.70 12.19
CA ASP A 21 22.34 -31.14 11.31
C ASP A 21 22.06 -32.07 10.12
N ILE A 22 20.97 -32.85 10.25
CA ILE A 22 20.50 -33.76 9.20
C ILE A 22 19.72 -33.02 8.10
N SER A 23 19.29 -31.78 8.37
CA SER A 23 18.50 -30.98 7.42
C SER A 23 19.36 -30.38 6.30
N SER A 24 20.68 -30.41 6.42
CA SER A 24 21.62 -29.95 5.38
C SER A 24 21.42 -30.68 4.04
N LYS A 25 20.99 -31.94 4.09
CA LYS A 25 20.70 -32.76 2.90
C LYS A 25 19.38 -32.40 2.20
N ILE A 26 18.50 -31.63 2.83
CA ILE A 26 17.22 -31.23 2.22
C ILE A 26 17.49 -30.22 1.12
N ILE A 27 17.19 -30.58 -0.11
CA ILE A 27 17.30 -29.68 -1.26
C ILE A 27 16.09 -28.74 -1.25
N ASN A 28 16.36 -27.43 -1.33
CA ASN A 28 15.28 -26.47 -1.50
C ASN A 28 14.66 -26.63 -2.90
N PRO A 29 13.33 -26.75 -3.02
CA PRO A 29 12.70 -26.82 -4.33
C PRO A 29 13.02 -25.54 -5.11
N LYS A 30 13.39 -25.69 -6.37
CA LYS A 30 13.56 -24.54 -7.28
C LYS A 30 12.18 -23.90 -7.47
N LEU A 31 11.97 -22.75 -6.88
CA LEU A 31 10.78 -21.96 -7.12
C LEU A 31 10.84 -21.43 -8.55
N ARG A 32 9.89 -21.84 -9.41
CA ARG A 32 9.70 -21.15 -10.70
C ARG A 32 9.35 -19.71 -10.37
N ARG A 33 10.22 -18.77 -10.74
CA ARG A 33 9.91 -17.34 -10.65
C ARG A 33 8.74 -17.06 -11.60
N LYS A 34 7.54 -16.97 -11.05
CA LYS A 34 6.43 -16.40 -11.80
C LYS A 34 6.78 -14.92 -12.02
N LEU A 35 6.64 -14.46 -13.26
CA LEU A 35 6.69 -13.03 -13.54
C LEU A 35 5.74 -12.32 -12.58
N PRO A 36 6.13 -11.19 -12.01
CA PRO A 36 5.25 -10.44 -11.14
C PRO A 36 3.98 -10.09 -11.91
N ASN A 37 2.82 -10.51 -11.37
CA ASN A 37 1.53 -10.08 -11.90
C ASN A 37 1.34 -8.62 -11.51
N ILE A 38 1.46 -7.72 -12.47
CA ILE A 38 1.14 -6.30 -12.35
C ILE A 38 -0.14 -6.01 -13.14
N LEU A 39 -0.84 -4.98 -12.72
CA LEU A 39 -1.93 -4.41 -13.50
C LEU A 39 -1.34 -3.48 -14.56
N THR A 40 -1.93 -3.43 -15.75
CA THR A 40 -1.64 -2.36 -16.71
C THR A 40 -2.27 -1.05 -16.22
N ILE A 41 -1.92 0.07 -16.86
CA ILE A 41 -2.52 1.37 -16.52
C ILE A 41 -4.04 1.31 -16.78
N GLU A 42 -4.46 0.77 -17.91
CA GLU A 42 -5.88 0.62 -18.28
C GLU A 42 -6.64 -0.28 -17.29
N GLU A 43 -6.01 -1.35 -16.77
CA GLU A 43 -6.62 -2.20 -15.75
C GLU A 43 -6.76 -1.47 -14.40
N VAL A 44 -5.80 -0.61 -14.07
CA VAL A 44 -5.88 0.24 -12.88
C VAL A 44 -6.98 1.28 -13.06
N ASP A 45 -7.03 1.96 -14.18
CA ASP A 45 -8.06 2.97 -14.47
C ASP A 45 -9.45 2.36 -14.42
N ASN A 46 -9.64 1.18 -15.02
CA ASN A 46 -10.89 0.44 -14.93
C ASN A 46 -11.25 0.04 -13.48
N LEU A 47 -10.26 -0.37 -12.66
CA LEU A 47 -10.46 -0.69 -11.25
C LEU A 47 -10.85 0.53 -10.43
N LEU A 48 -10.28 1.69 -10.75
CA LEU A 48 -10.51 2.96 -10.07
C LEU A 48 -11.82 3.64 -10.51
N ASP A 49 -12.36 3.29 -11.67
CA ASP A 49 -13.63 3.83 -12.19
C ASP A 49 -14.85 3.24 -11.45
N ILE A 50 -15.07 3.69 -10.23
CA ILE A 50 -16.16 3.23 -9.35
C ILE A 50 -17.38 4.15 -9.55
N LYS A 51 -18.57 3.55 -9.68
CA LYS A 51 -19.85 4.32 -9.61
C LYS A 51 -20.06 4.80 -8.19
N LEU A 52 -20.25 6.11 -8.03
CA LEU A 52 -20.31 6.80 -6.72
C LEU A 52 -21.77 7.06 -6.34
N ASN A 53 -22.41 6.10 -5.69
CA ASN A 53 -23.81 6.18 -5.29
C ASN A 53 -23.96 6.25 -3.76
N THR A 54 -23.03 5.68 -3.01
CA THR A 54 -23.13 5.53 -1.55
C THR A 54 -21.88 6.01 -0.84
N SER A 55 -21.98 6.29 0.47
CA SER A 55 -20.82 6.61 1.31
C SER A 55 -19.72 5.54 1.26
N PHE A 56 -20.10 4.27 1.04
CA PHE A 56 -19.15 3.18 0.88
C PHE A 56 -18.38 3.26 -0.43
N ASP A 57 -19.00 3.74 -1.49
CA ASP A 57 -18.36 3.90 -2.80
C ASP A 57 -17.31 5.01 -2.73
N TYR A 58 -17.65 6.16 -2.13
CA TYR A 58 -16.70 7.26 -1.90
C TYR A 58 -15.53 6.82 -1.01
N ARG A 59 -15.79 6.06 0.06
CA ARG A 59 -14.73 5.46 0.86
C ARG A 59 -13.84 4.54 0.04
N ASN A 60 -14.42 3.63 -0.74
CA ASN A 60 -13.70 2.65 -1.54
C ASN A 60 -12.84 3.34 -2.60
N LYS A 61 -13.40 4.35 -3.25
CA LYS A 61 -12.69 5.19 -4.23
C LYS A 61 -11.49 5.88 -3.58
N ALA A 62 -11.70 6.59 -2.47
CA ALA A 62 -10.63 7.26 -1.73
C ALA A 62 -9.52 6.28 -1.27
N MET A 63 -9.90 5.07 -0.81
CA MET A 63 -8.94 4.04 -0.42
C MET A 63 -8.09 3.54 -1.58
N LEU A 64 -8.71 3.27 -2.72
CA LEU A 64 -8.02 2.76 -3.91
C LEU A 64 -7.12 3.82 -4.53
N GLU A 65 -7.63 5.06 -4.68
CA GLU A 65 -6.83 6.18 -5.18
C GLU A 65 -5.63 6.46 -4.28
N LEU A 66 -5.83 6.51 -2.96
CA LEU A 66 -4.74 6.71 -2.03
C LEU A 66 -3.71 5.56 -2.11
N MET A 67 -4.17 4.32 -2.15
CA MET A 67 -3.27 3.18 -2.21
C MET A 67 -2.45 3.16 -3.49
N TYR A 68 -3.06 3.48 -4.62
CA TYR A 68 -2.38 3.48 -5.90
C TYR A 68 -1.48 4.70 -6.07
N SER A 69 -1.85 5.87 -5.58
CA SER A 69 -1.03 7.08 -5.70
C SER A 69 0.16 7.12 -4.73
N SER A 70 0.06 6.47 -3.57
CA SER A 70 1.10 6.52 -2.53
C SER A 70 1.86 5.21 -2.34
N GLY A 71 1.37 4.11 -2.89
CA GLY A 71 1.94 2.79 -2.71
C GLY A 71 1.97 2.32 -1.25
N LEU A 72 1.05 2.76 -0.41
CA LEU A 72 0.95 2.35 0.99
C LEU A 72 0.84 0.83 1.15
N ARG A 73 1.36 0.30 2.26
CA ARG A 73 1.02 -1.08 2.66
C ARG A 73 -0.45 -1.13 3.10
N VAL A 74 -1.10 -2.27 2.88
CA VAL A 74 -2.51 -2.43 3.31
C VAL A 74 -2.70 -2.17 4.80
N SER A 75 -1.75 -2.54 5.66
CA SER A 75 -1.80 -2.21 7.08
C SER A 75 -1.72 -0.71 7.35
N GLU A 76 -0.86 0.00 6.63
CA GLU A 76 -0.72 1.44 6.76
C GLU A 76 -1.98 2.18 6.30
N LEU A 77 -2.59 1.70 5.20
CA LEU A 77 -3.85 2.26 4.69
C LEU A 77 -5.01 2.06 5.68
N VAL A 78 -5.21 0.84 6.19
CA VAL A 78 -6.36 0.56 7.07
C VAL A 78 -6.21 1.18 8.46
N ASP A 79 -4.97 1.34 8.95
CA ASP A 79 -4.67 1.92 10.26
C ASP A 79 -4.42 3.44 10.19
N LEU A 80 -4.62 4.06 9.01
CA LEU A 80 -4.36 5.49 8.77
C LEU A 80 -5.31 6.35 9.61
N LYS A 81 -4.73 7.33 10.33
CA LYS A 81 -5.44 8.27 11.17
C LYS A 81 -5.55 9.65 10.51
N LEU A 82 -6.56 10.43 10.91
CA LEU A 82 -6.79 11.77 10.38
C LEU A 82 -5.60 12.70 10.60
N ASN A 83 -4.95 12.62 11.76
CA ASN A 83 -3.77 13.44 12.07
C ASN A 83 -2.50 13.05 11.30
N ASN A 84 -2.53 11.94 10.57
CA ASN A 84 -1.43 11.47 9.73
C ASN A 84 -1.63 11.82 8.25
N ILE A 85 -2.67 12.58 7.91
CA ILE A 85 -2.93 13.07 6.56
C ILE A 85 -2.87 14.58 6.56
N ASP A 86 -2.13 15.14 5.63
CA ASP A 86 -2.11 16.56 5.32
C ASP A 86 -2.59 16.72 3.88
N LEU A 87 -3.88 17.06 3.72
CA LEU A 87 -4.51 17.20 2.40
C LEU A 87 -4.20 18.52 1.72
N ASP A 88 -3.73 19.53 2.47
CA ASP A 88 -3.38 20.83 1.91
C ASP A 88 -1.97 20.80 1.34
N ASN A 89 -1.06 20.12 2.01
CA ASN A 89 0.31 19.91 1.51
C ASN A 89 0.46 18.59 0.71
N GLY A 90 -0.60 17.77 0.60
CA GLY A 90 -0.64 16.60 -0.26
C GLY A 90 0.25 15.44 0.18
N TYR A 91 0.28 15.09 1.45
CA TYR A 91 1.07 13.95 1.93
C TYR A 91 0.40 13.15 3.07
N VAL A 92 0.87 11.92 3.25
CA VAL A 92 0.58 11.08 4.43
C VAL A 92 1.86 10.77 5.19
N ARG A 93 1.75 10.70 6.53
CA ARG A 93 2.81 10.24 7.42
C ARG A 93 2.58 8.79 7.79
N CYS A 94 3.59 7.95 7.62
CA CYS A 94 3.54 6.53 7.96
C CYS A 94 4.68 6.15 8.90
N LEU A 95 4.35 5.35 9.91
CA LEU A 95 5.34 4.73 10.80
C LEU A 95 5.90 3.46 10.13
N GLY A 96 7.17 3.48 9.81
CA GLY A 96 7.88 2.32 9.29
C GLY A 96 8.40 1.38 10.38
N LYS A 97 9.12 0.34 9.98
CA LYS A 97 9.80 -0.59 10.89
C LYS A 97 10.80 0.18 11.78
N GLY A 98 10.73 -0.03 13.10
CA GLY A 98 11.58 0.67 14.06
C GLY A 98 11.09 2.06 14.42
N LYS A 99 9.79 2.35 14.26
CA LYS A 99 9.16 3.67 14.55
C LYS A 99 9.73 4.84 13.74
N LYS A 100 10.41 4.57 12.63
CA LYS A 100 10.86 5.64 11.72
C LYS A 100 9.67 6.15 10.93
N GLU A 101 9.42 7.45 11.00
CA GLU A 101 8.41 8.11 10.19
C GLU A 101 8.90 8.29 8.76
N ARG A 102 7.99 8.17 7.81
CA ARG A 102 8.20 8.59 6.43
C ARG A 102 7.01 9.36 5.93
N ILE A 103 7.29 10.35 5.11
CA ILE A 103 6.30 11.16 4.42
C ILE A 103 6.18 10.60 3.00
N ILE A 104 4.94 10.42 2.56
CA ILE A 104 4.64 9.90 1.22
C ILE A 104 3.69 10.89 0.55
N PRO A 105 4.03 11.42 -0.63
CA PRO A 105 3.15 12.31 -1.37
C PRO A 105 1.88 11.57 -1.81
N ILE A 106 0.79 12.32 -1.95
CA ILE A 106 -0.51 11.84 -2.40
C ILE A 106 -0.84 12.53 -3.73
N GLY A 107 -1.41 11.77 -4.68
CA GLY A 107 -1.90 12.34 -5.94
C GLY A 107 -3.13 13.23 -5.79
N GLU A 108 -3.29 14.18 -6.70
CA GLU A 108 -4.38 15.14 -6.68
C GLU A 108 -5.75 14.47 -6.66
N ILE A 109 -5.96 13.44 -7.50
CA ILE A 109 -7.21 12.67 -7.53
C ILE A 109 -7.48 12.00 -6.16
N ALA A 110 -6.45 11.44 -5.52
CA ALA A 110 -6.59 10.85 -4.20
C ALA A 110 -6.91 11.90 -3.13
N ILE A 111 -6.32 13.10 -3.20
CA ILE A 111 -6.62 14.23 -2.32
C ILE A 111 -8.08 14.64 -2.48
N GLU A 112 -8.56 14.80 -3.71
CA GLU A 112 -9.94 15.15 -4.00
C GLU A 112 -10.93 14.16 -3.36
N TYR A 113 -10.79 12.87 -3.65
CA TYR A 113 -11.69 11.85 -3.10
C TYR A 113 -11.55 11.67 -1.59
N LEU A 114 -10.37 11.90 -1.03
CA LEU A 114 -10.19 11.92 0.43
C LEU A 114 -10.92 13.12 1.06
N LYS A 115 -10.85 14.31 0.47
CA LYS A 115 -11.58 15.51 0.94
C LYS A 115 -13.08 15.25 0.91
N ILE A 116 -13.61 14.76 -0.20
CA ILE A 116 -15.05 14.43 -0.33
C ILE A 116 -15.44 13.40 0.72
N TYR A 117 -14.72 12.28 0.81
CA TYR A 117 -15.05 11.22 1.75
C TYR A 117 -15.00 11.69 3.20
N ILE A 118 -13.95 12.39 3.61
CA ILE A 118 -13.73 12.83 5.01
C ILE A 118 -14.78 13.86 5.41
N ASN A 119 -15.06 14.84 4.56
CA ASN A 119 -15.92 15.96 4.90
C ASN A 119 -17.40 15.63 4.79
N GLU A 120 -17.81 14.88 3.76
CA GLU A 120 -19.22 14.67 3.46
C GLU A 120 -19.75 13.32 3.99
N TYR A 121 -18.99 12.26 3.88
CA TYR A 121 -19.51 10.90 4.11
C TYR A 121 -19.00 10.24 5.40
N ARG A 122 -17.74 10.46 5.78
CA ARG A 122 -17.14 9.74 6.91
C ARG A 122 -17.90 9.95 8.23
N ASN A 123 -18.42 11.15 8.46
CA ASN A 123 -19.11 11.45 9.73
C ASN A 123 -20.38 10.61 9.90
N SER A 124 -21.17 10.43 8.86
CA SER A 124 -22.38 9.58 8.88
C SER A 124 -22.04 8.10 9.11
N MET A 125 -20.83 7.66 8.71
CA MET A 125 -20.38 6.28 8.89
C MET A 125 -19.92 5.95 10.31
N LYS A 126 -19.65 6.94 11.18
CA LYS A 126 -19.18 6.71 12.57
C LYS A 126 -20.18 5.99 13.46
N LYS A 127 -21.48 6.08 13.18
CA LYS A 127 -22.56 5.47 13.98
C LYS A 127 -22.46 5.74 15.48
N GLY A 128 -22.05 6.95 15.85
CA GLY A 128 -21.89 7.36 17.24
C GLY A 128 -20.56 6.98 17.90
N TYR A 129 -19.69 6.25 17.22
CA TYR A 129 -18.35 5.92 17.77
C TYR A 129 -17.36 7.08 17.54
N TYR A 130 -16.56 7.36 18.56
CA TYR A 130 -15.35 8.18 18.39
C TYR A 130 -14.25 7.33 17.76
N THR A 131 -13.68 7.81 16.67
CA THR A 131 -12.55 7.16 16.02
C THR A 131 -11.71 8.16 15.22
N GLU A 132 -10.40 8.07 15.36
CA GLU A 132 -9.44 8.85 14.59
C GLU A 132 -9.11 8.23 13.23
N ASN A 133 -9.51 6.98 13.01
CA ASN A 133 -9.19 6.28 11.77
C ASN A 133 -9.91 6.90 10.58
N VAL A 134 -9.21 7.04 9.47
CA VAL A 134 -9.76 7.62 8.26
C VAL A 134 -10.86 6.73 7.70
N PHE A 135 -10.56 5.45 7.46
CA PHE A 135 -11.45 4.55 6.75
C PHE A 135 -12.25 3.66 7.69
N LEU A 136 -13.57 3.76 7.57
CA LEU A 136 -14.52 3.08 8.45
C LEU A 136 -15.25 1.95 7.72
N ASN A 137 -15.58 0.91 8.47
CA ASN A 137 -16.44 -0.17 8.01
C ASN A 137 -17.93 0.18 8.22
N ASN A 138 -18.83 -0.74 7.86
CA ASN A 138 -20.28 -0.58 8.01
C ASN A 138 -20.77 -0.51 9.48
N HIS A 139 -19.89 -0.78 10.46
CA HIS A 139 -20.19 -0.69 11.89
C HIS A 139 -19.60 0.56 12.54
N GLY A 140 -19.05 1.50 11.77
CA GLY A 140 -18.40 2.71 12.28
C GLY A 140 -17.02 2.47 12.90
N LYS A 141 -16.47 1.27 12.74
CA LYS A 141 -15.15 0.88 13.25
C LYS A 141 -14.13 0.86 12.12
N ASN A 142 -12.88 0.68 12.47
CA ASN A 142 -11.78 0.48 11.53
C ASN A 142 -12.10 -0.57 10.49
N ILE A 143 -11.77 -0.30 9.24
CA ILE A 143 -11.77 -1.33 8.20
C ILE A 143 -10.59 -2.27 8.42
N THR A 144 -10.80 -3.58 8.21
CA THR A 144 -9.74 -4.57 8.35
C THR A 144 -9.01 -4.80 7.02
N ARG A 145 -7.78 -5.36 7.08
CA ARG A 145 -7.06 -5.78 5.87
C ARG A 145 -7.86 -6.75 5.02
N GLN A 146 -8.57 -7.68 5.66
CA GLN A 146 -9.46 -8.64 4.99
C GLN A 146 -10.65 -7.94 4.35
N GLY A 147 -11.24 -6.95 5.05
CA GLY A 147 -12.33 -6.13 4.52
C GLY A 147 -11.91 -5.38 3.26
N PHE A 148 -10.75 -4.76 3.28
CA PHE A 148 -10.23 -4.06 2.09
C PHE A 148 -9.89 -5.03 0.94
N PHE A 149 -9.34 -6.20 1.24
CA PHE A 149 -9.12 -7.24 0.23
C PHE A 149 -10.42 -7.67 -0.45
N LEU A 150 -11.51 -7.85 0.32
CA LEU A 150 -12.82 -8.20 -0.23
C LEU A 150 -13.41 -7.06 -1.09
N ILE A 151 -13.21 -5.80 -0.69
CA ILE A 151 -13.63 -4.64 -1.49
C ILE A 151 -12.94 -4.67 -2.86
N ILE A 152 -11.61 -4.79 -2.90
CA ILE A 152 -10.87 -4.87 -4.17
C ILE A 152 -11.38 -6.02 -5.03
N LYS A 153 -11.59 -7.19 -4.42
CA LYS A 153 -12.04 -8.38 -5.14
C LYS A 153 -13.43 -8.20 -5.74
N ASN A 154 -14.35 -7.56 -5.03
CA ASN A 154 -15.71 -7.30 -5.51
C ASN A 154 -15.68 -6.29 -6.66
N ILE A 155 -14.95 -5.18 -6.52
CA ILE A 155 -14.80 -4.18 -7.59
C ILE A 155 -14.17 -4.81 -8.84
N ALA A 156 -13.11 -5.60 -8.67
CA ALA A 156 -12.49 -6.29 -9.80
C ALA A 156 -13.45 -7.23 -10.53
N LYS A 157 -14.32 -7.92 -9.78
CA LYS A 157 -15.39 -8.76 -10.35
C LYS A 157 -16.42 -7.94 -11.11
N GLU A 158 -16.89 -6.83 -10.56
CA GLU A 158 -17.85 -5.91 -11.20
C GLU A 158 -17.27 -5.32 -12.49
N LYS A 159 -15.97 -5.04 -12.50
CA LYS A 159 -15.25 -4.51 -13.67
C LYS A 159 -14.76 -5.57 -14.64
N ASN A 160 -15.14 -6.85 -14.45
CA ASN A 160 -14.73 -7.99 -15.28
C ASN A 160 -13.21 -8.14 -15.43
N ILE A 161 -12.44 -7.79 -14.41
CA ILE A 161 -10.98 -7.94 -14.42
C ILE A 161 -10.63 -9.39 -14.05
N ASN A 162 -10.17 -10.17 -15.01
CA ASN A 162 -9.88 -11.60 -14.86
C ASN A 162 -8.55 -11.90 -14.12
N LYS A 163 -8.06 -10.96 -13.30
CA LYS A 163 -6.87 -11.14 -12.46
C LYS A 163 -7.27 -11.24 -10.99
N ASN A 164 -6.58 -12.09 -10.23
CA ASN A 164 -6.76 -12.12 -8.78
C ASN A 164 -6.04 -10.93 -8.13
N ILE A 165 -6.71 -9.78 -8.14
CA ILE A 165 -6.15 -8.53 -7.66
C ILE A 165 -5.99 -8.58 -6.14
N THR A 166 -4.82 -8.15 -5.67
CA THR A 166 -4.49 -8.02 -4.25
C THR A 166 -3.95 -6.62 -3.95
N PRO A 167 -4.05 -6.15 -2.69
CA PRO A 167 -3.41 -4.89 -2.29
C PRO A 167 -1.91 -4.83 -2.63
N HIS A 168 -1.20 -5.95 -2.50
CA HIS A 168 0.22 -6.03 -2.86
C HIS A 168 0.45 -5.88 -4.37
N MET A 169 -0.46 -6.40 -5.19
CA MET A 169 -0.38 -6.24 -6.65
C MET A 169 -0.57 -4.77 -7.02
N LEU A 170 -1.57 -4.08 -6.44
CA LEU A 170 -1.81 -2.67 -6.71
C LEU A 170 -0.61 -1.79 -6.33
N ARG A 171 -0.03 -2.03 -5.15
CA ARG A 171 1.20 -1.35 -4.72
C ARG A 171 2.40 -1.68 -5.63
N HIS A 172 2.51 -2.91 -6.11
CA HIS A 172 3.58 -3.31 -7.02
C HIS A 172 3.42 -2.68 -8.40
N SER A 173 2.17 -2.58 -8.89
CA SER A 173 1.85 -1.87 -10.13
C SER A 173 2.23 -0.39 -10.04
N PHE A 174 1.89 0.29 -8.93
CA PHE A 174 2.34 1.66 -8.65
C PHE A 174 3.86 1.81 -8.78
N ALA A 175 4.63 0.97 -8.08
CA ALA A 175 6.09 1.04 -8.13
C ALA A 175 6.66 0.80 -9.54
N THR A 176 6.08 -0.14 -10.28
CA THR A 176 6.51 -0.47 -11.65
C THR A 176 6.14 0.64 -12.62
N HIS A 177 4.95 1.21 -12.50
CA HIS A 177 4.51 2.32 -13.35
C HIS A 177 5.37 3.57 -13.13
N LEU A 178 5.67 3.92 -11.88
CA LEU A 178 6.61 5.01 -11.58
C LEU A 178 8.00 4.77 -12.21
N LEU A 179 8.52 3.54 -12.07
CA LEU A 179 9.82 3.19 -12.63
C LEU A 179 9.82 3.29 -14.16
N ASN A 180 8.78 2.79 -14.81
CA ASN A 180 8.62 2.86 -16.27
C ASN A 180 8.50 4.31 -16.78
N ASN A 181 7.95 5.20 -15.96
CA ASN A 181 7.83 6.62 -16.25
C ASN A 181 9.09 7.42 -15.88
N GLY A 182 10.20 6.75 -15.57
CA GLY A 182 11.50 7.38 -15.36
C GLY A 182 11.79 7.81 -13.93
N ALA A 183 10.92 7.47 -12.94
CA ALA A 183 11.20 7.78 -11.55
C ALA A 183 12.44 7.01 -11.04
N ASN A 184 13.25 7.68 -10.22
CA ASN A 184 14.45 7.08 -9.64
C ASN A 184 14.09 5.91 -8.71
N LEU A 185 14.71 4.75 -8.93
CA LEU A 185 14.50 3.54 -8.13
C LEU A 185 14.71 3.79 -6.63
N ARG A 186 15.67 4.62 -6.26
CA ARG A 186 15.95 4.96 -4.86
C ARG A 186 14.79 5.72 -4.23
N THR A 187 14.25 6.71 -4.94
CA THR A 187 13.06 7.47 -4.49
C THR A 187 11.86 6.54 -4.27
N ILE A 188 11.63 5.61 -5.21
CA ILE A 188 10.55 4.61 -5.09
C ILE A 188 10.77 3.72 -3.86
N GLN A 189 12.00 3.26 -3.62
CA GLN A 189 12.34 2.43 -2.44
C GLN A 189 12.11 3.19 -1.13
N GLU A 190 12.44 4.46 -1.08
CA GLU A 190 12.22 5.34 0.08
C GLU A 190 10.72 5.53 0.35
N MET A 191 9.93 5.87 -0.69
CA MET A 191 8.46 5.97 -0.59
C MET A 191 7.83 4.67 -0.09
N LEU A 192 8.30 3.55 -0.59
CA LEU A 192 7.79 2.23 -0.20
C LEU A 192 8.31 1.77 1.17
N GLY A 193 9.28 2.44 1.77
CA GLY A 193 9.83 2.07 3.08
C GLY A 193 10.52 0.71 3.06
N HIS A 194 11.37 0.46 2.06
CA HIS A 194 12.26 -0.68 2.03
C HIS A 194 13.44 -0.41 2.98
N SER A 195 13.67 -1.31 3.94
CA SER A 195 14.46 -1.13 5.15
C SER A 195 15.99 -1.07 4.98
N SER A 196 16.54 -0.79 3.81
CA SER A 196 17.99 -0.87 3.59
C SER A 196 18.73 0.45 3.44
N ILE A 197 18.13 1.61 3.62
CA ILE A 197 18.88 2.86 3.66
C ILE A 197 18.35 3.79 4.74
N THR A 198 19.23 4.07 5.69
CA THR A 198 19.16 5.11 6.71
C THR A 198 18.95 6.46 6.05
N THR A 199 17.75 7.09 6.19
CA THR A 199 17.76 8.56 6.12
C THR A 199 16.42 9.15 6.50
N THR A 200 16.28 9.51 7.76
CA THR A 200 15.29 10.49 8.22
C THR A 200 15.79 11.93 7.96
N GLN A 201 17.05 12.11 7.57
CA GLN A 201 17.66 13.41 7.34
C GLN A 201 17.54 13.97 5.92
N ILE A 202 17.15 13.18 4.93
CA ILE A 202 17.02 13.64 3.52
C ILE A 202 15.66 14.30 3.26
N TYR A 203 14.62 13.97 4.02
CA TYR A 203 13.28 14.53 3.80
C TYR A 203 13.08 15.97 4.28
N THR A 204 14.00 16.53 5.06
CA THR A 204 13.97 17.94 5.44
C THR A 204 14.66 18.86 4.43
N ASN A 205 15.45 18.31 3.48
CA ASN A 205 16.24 19.10 2.54
C ASN A 205 16.30 18.56 1.10
N VAL A 206 15.83 17.36 0.80
CA VAL A 206 15.57 16.97 -0.58
C VAL A 206 14.13 17.35 -0.85
N SER A 207 14.06 18.57 -1.27
CA SER A 207 12.94 19.33 -1.75
C SER A 207 11.75 18.43 -2.14
N ASN A 208 10.58 18.75 -1.57
CA ASN A 208 9.27 18.41 -2.12
C ASN A 208 9.25 18.53 -3.67
N ASP A 209 10.19 19.23 -4.25
CA ASP A 209 10.32 19.49 -5.67
C ASP A 209 10.74 18.25 -6.47
N ILE A 210 11.72 17.45 -6.01
CA ILE A 210 12.11 16.21 -6.72
C ILE A 210 11.02 15.14 -6.60
N ILE A 211 10.32 15.08 -5.46
CA ILE A 211 9.20 14.17 -5.27
C ILE A 211 8.02 14.66 -6.10
N LYS A 212 7.75 15.97 -6.15
CA LYS A 212 6.75 16.58 -7.01
C LYS A 212 7.10 16.42 -8.48
N GLU A 213 8.34 16.65 -8.88
CA GLU A 213 8.80 16.52 -10.27
C GLU A 213 8.69 15.08 -10.79
N ASN A 214 9.05 14.08 -9.98
CA ASN A 214 8.81 12.68 -10.30
C ASN A 214 7.32 12.30 -10.22
N TYR A 215 6.51 13.05 -9.49
CA TYR A 215 5.07 12.88 -9.41
C TYR A 215 4.34 13.59 -10.54
N GLU A 216 4.84 14.72 -11.04
CA GLU A 216 4.36 15.42 -12.23
C GLU A 216 4.45 14.55 -13.50
N ILE A 217 5.42 13.63 -13.56
CA ILE A 217 5.51 12.61 -14.61
C ILE A 217 4.31 11.68 -14.58
N TYR A 218 3.66 11.55 -13.41
CA TYR A 218 2.47 10.74 -13.21
C TYR A 218 1.15 11.46 -13.56
N LYS A 219 1.17 12.80 -13.64
CA LYS A 219 0.01 13.63 -14.02
C LYS A 219 -0.46 13.44 -15.46
N ARG A 220 0.33 12.78 -16.33
CA ARG A 220 -0.08 12.51 -17.72
C ARG A 220 -1.06 11.34 -17.76
N ARG A 221 -2.17 11.49 -17.08
CA ARG A 221 -3.37 10.66 -17.18
C ARG A 221 -4.47 11.39 -17.98
N ASP A 222 -4.08 12.34 -18.82
CA ASP A 222 -4.96 12.99 -19.79
C ASP A 222 -4.82 12.30 -21.13
#